data_86490bb0436c93e8eb782f9df5e1505a
#
_entry.id   86490bb0436c93e8eb782f9df5e1505a
#
_cell.length_a   1.000
_cell.length_b   1.000
_cell.length_c   1.000
_cell.angle_alpha   90.00
_cell.angle_beta   90.00
_cell.angle_gamma   90.00
#
_symmetry.space_group_name_H-M   'P 1'
#
loop_
_entity.id
_entity.type
_entity.pdbx_description
1 polymer ?
#
loop_
_entity_poly.entity_id
_entity_poly.type
_entity_poly.pdbx_seq_one_letter_code
_entity_poly.pdbx_strand_id
1 'polypeptide(L)'
;MHPLRTFVVDDFRSWKGIMLWAAAQHVATAVSKASKRERIGVYLPTSGAVPAAMAGIWLLGRTVVPLNYLLSPDELEYIIKDAELDVVITAGAMLDRFGELPGDVEVIRMEDLPMRRVPRIRRLARVAEEATAVLLYTSGTSGYPKGVMLTNRNLSSNIKQCIAHADFDKKMKFVGVLPQFHSFGMTVTTLLPMTIGASVIYTAQFKVTQILKLLRTHQPTAFMAIPSMYNALLQAKKATAEDFASLHFIVSGGEPLPDAVYDGFRDRFNVRICEGYGLTETSPVTNLTLAEEERRGTVGKPIPGVEEIIVDENGNRLGPNM
;
A
#
# COMPACT_ATOMS: atom_id res chain seq x y z
N MET A 1 13.10 -11.53 -9.18
CA MET A 1 12.54 -12.16 -7.94
C MET A 1 12.97 -13.64 -7.90
N HIS A 2 13.58 -14.12 -6.81
CA HIS A 2 14.00 -15.53 -6.72
C HIS A 2 12.74 -16.42 -6.54
N PRO A 3 12.47 -17.41 -7.42
CA PRO A 3 11.16 -18.09 -7.47
C PRO A 3 10.81 -18.85 -6.18
N LEU A 4 11.78 -19.37 -5.46
CA LEU A 4 11.57 -20.20 -4.26
C LEU A 4 11.68 -19.41 -2.94
N ARG A 5 12.12 -18.15 -2.99
CA ARG A 5 12.16 -17.29 -1.79
C ARG A 5 10.75 -16.90 -1.38
N THR A 6 10.49 -16.88 -0.07
CA THR A 6 9.28 -16.30 0.50
C THR A 6 9.35 -14.78 0.44
N PHE A 7 8.43 -14.16 -0.29
CA PHE A 7 8.32 -12.71 -0.42
C PHE A 7 7.23 -12.11 0.47
N VAL A 8 6.17 -12.89 0.71
CA VAL A 8 5.04 -12.44 1.52
C VAL A 8 4.69 -13.52 2.52
N VAL A 9 4.44 -13.09 3.75
CA VAL A 9 3.73 -13.86 4.78
C VAL A 9 2.49 -13.07 5.13
N ASP A 10 1.32 -13.70 5.16
CA ASP A 10 0.10 -13.05 5.60
C ASP A 10 -0.64 -13.92 6.64
N ASP A 11 -1.78 -13.45 7.12
CA ASP A 11 -2.57 -14.15 8.13
C ASP A 11 -3.03 -15.55 7.69
N PHE A 12 -2.92 -15.87 6.38
CA PHE A 12 -3.43 -17.10 5.80
C PHE A 12 -2.32 -18.06 5.36
N ARG A 13 -1.22 -17.54 4.79
CA ARG A 13 -0.14 -18.36 4.23
C ARG A 13 1.15 -17.60 3.98
N SER A 14 2.18 -18.35 3.60
CA SER A 14 3.41 -17.80 3.03
C SER A 14 3.38 -17.91 1.52
N TRP A 15 3.80 -16.85 0.82
CA TRP A 15 3.84 -16.76 -0.62
C TRP A 15 5.29 -16.73 -1.11
N LYS A 16 5.67 -17.77 -1.83
CA LYS A 16 6.93 -17.77 -2.59
C LYS A 16 6.76 -16.97 -3.88
N GLY A 17 7.87 -16.49 -4.47
CA GLY A 17 7.83 -15.74 -5.72
C GLY A 17 7.07 -16.46 -6.84
N ILE A 18 7.28 -17.77 -6.98
CA ILE A 18 6.57 -18.60 -7.96
C ILE A 18 5.06 -18.66 -7.70
N MET A 19 4.64 -18.64 -6.43
CA MET A 19 3.21 -18.68 -6.08
C MET A 19 2.52 -17.36 -6.42
N LEU A 20 3.16 -16.21 -6.11
CA LEU A 20 2.65 -14.89 -6.49
C LEU A 20 2.55 -14.77 -8.02
N TRP A 21 3.58 -15.22 -8.73
CA TRP A 21 3.58 -15.23 -10.19
C TRP A 21 2.46 -16.12 -10.76
N ALA A 22 2.30 -17.34 -10.26
CA ALA A 22 1.25 -18.24 -10.72
C ALA A 22 -0.16 -17.69 -10.44
N ALA A 23 -0.36 -17.10 -9.24
CA ALA A 23 -1.61 -16.45 -8.89
C ALA A 23 -1.94 -15.28 -9.84
N ALA A 24 -0.95 -14.44 -10.16
CA ALA A 24 -1.12 -13.36 -11.13
C ALA A 24 -1.53 -13.88 -12.53
N GLN A 25 -0.95 -14.99 -12.98
CA GLN A 25 -1.33 -15.62 -14.27
C GLN A 25 -2.77 -16.17 -14.26
N HIS A 26 -3.20 -16.77 -13.13
CA HIS A 26 -4.58 -17.24 -12.96
C HIS A 26 -5.56 -16.08 -12.95
N VAL A 27 -5.25 -15.00 -12.18
CA VAL A 27 -6.03 -13.76 -12.18
C VAL A 27 -6.15 -13.20 -13.59
N ALA A 28 -5.04 -13.03 -14.31
CA ALA A 28 -5.06 -12.53 -15.69
C ALA A 28 -5.95 -13.39 -16.61
N THR A 29 -5.94 -14.71 -16.39
CA THR A 29 -6.77 -15.63 -17.18
C THR A 29 -8.26 -15.46 -16.86
N ALA A 30 -8.63 -15.38 -15.58
CA ALA A 30 -9.99 -15.15 -15.13
C ALA A 30 -10.53 -13.80 -15.63
N VAL A 31 -9.81 -12.71 -15.34
CA VAL A 31 -10.18 -11.36 -15.77
C VAL A 31 -10.34 -11.25 -17.29
N SER A 32 -9.46 -11.86 -18.08
CA SER A 32 -9.55 -11.79 -19.55
C SER A 32 -10.77 -12.51 -20.12
N LYS A 33 -11.36 -13.47 -19.38
CA LYS A 33 -12.59 -14.16 -19.75
C LYS A 33 -13.83 -13.36 -19.33
N ALA A 34 -13.81 -12.82 -18.13
CA ALA A 34 -14.93 -12.12 -17.50
C ALA A 34 -15.16 -10.73 -18.09
N SER A 35 -14.10 -9.97 -18.39
CA SER A 35 -14.22 -8.58 -18.84
C SER A 35 -13.39 -8.26 -20.08
N LYS A 36 -13.88 -7.29 -20.84
CA LYS A 36 -13.14 -6.59 -21.92
C LYS A 36 -12.79 -5.15 -21.53
N ARG A 37 -13.29 -4.66 -20.39
CA ARG A 37 -13.08 -3.28 -19.94
C ARG A 37 -11.64 -3.08 -19.46
N GLU A 38 -11.22 -1.85 -19.49
CA GLU A 38 -9.86 -1.43 -19.11
C GLU A 38 -9.65 -1.47 -17.59
N ARG A 39 -10.66 -1.13 -16.81
CA ARG A 39 -10.59 -0.96 -15.36
C ARG A 39 -11.15 -2.19 -14.65
N ILE A 40 -10.41 -2.69 -13.66
CA ILE A 40 -10.78 -3.90 -12.91
C ILE A 40 -10.71 -3.58 -11.41
N GLY A 41 -11.81 -3.84 -10.71
CA GLY A 41 -11.91 -3.63 -9.26
C GLY A 41 -11.10 -4.65 -8.46
N VAL A 42 -10.52 -4.21 -7.35
CA VAL A 42 -9.85 -5.08 -6.37
C VAL A 42 -10.40 -4.75 -4.98
N TYR A 43 -11.19 -5.68 -4.43
CA TYR A 43 -11.85 -5.57 -3.13
C TYR A 43 -11.34 -6.68 -2.22
N LEU A 44 -10.11 -6.52 -1.72
CA LEU A 44 -9.39 -7.54 -0.96
C LEU A 44 -8.84 -6.97 0.34
N PRO A 45 -8.73 -7.80 1.40
CA PRO A 45 -8.06 -7.39 2.62
C PRO A 45 -6.57 -7.26 2.39
N THR A 46 -5.88 -6.49 3.23
CA THR A 46 -4.41 -6.40 3.21
C THR A 46 -3.78 -7.78 3.36
N SER A 47 -3.21 -8.28 2.27
CA SER A 47 -2.68 -9.64 2.14
C SER A 47 -1.82 -9.82 0.89
N GLY A 48 -1.23 -11.00 0.72
CA GLY A 48 -0.53 -11.39 -0.51
C GLY A 48 -1.43 -11.57 -1.73
N ALA A 49 -2.74 -11.65 -1.55
CA ALA A 49 -3.69 -11.72 -2.67
C ALA A 49 -3.75 -10.40 -3.45
N VAL A 50 -3.60 -9.24 -2.77
CA VAL A 50 -3.63 -7.92 -3.43
C VAL A 50 -2.52 -7.77 -4.48
N PRO A 51 -1.22 -7.94 -4.16
CA PRO A 51 -0.18 -7.83 -5.17
C PRO A 51 -0.32 -8.88 -6.29
N ALA A 52 -0.84 -10.07 -6.00
CA ALA A 52 -1.11 -11.06 -7.03
C ALA A 52 -2.25 -10.63 -7.98
N ALA A 53 -3.33 -10.04 -7.44
CA ALA A 53 -4.42 -9.47 -8.21
C ALA A 53 -3.94 -8.30 -9.09
N MET A 54 -3.23 -7.33 -8.50
CA MET A 54 -2.67 -6.18 -9.22
C MET A 54 -1.77 -6.64 -10.38
N ALA A 55 -0.83 -7.55 -10.11
CA ALA A 55 0.07 -8.08 -11.13
C ALA A 55 -0.69 -8.80 -12.25
N GLY A 56 -1.76 -9.53 -11.92
CA GLY A 56 -2.61 -10.19 -12.91
C GLY A 56 -3.35 -9.22 -13.83
N ILE A 57 -3.84 -8.11 -13.29
CA ILE A 57 -4.50 -7.04 -14.05
C ILE A 57 -3.47 -6.34 -14.96
N TRP A 58 -2.29 -6.01 -14.44
CA TRP A 58 -1.21 -5.38 -15.20
C TRP A 58 -0.61 -6.28 -16.28
N LEU A 59 -0.61 -7.61 -16.09
CA LEU A 59 -0.24 -8.54 -17.16
C LEU A 59 -1.10 -8.36 -18.43
N LEU A 60 -2.34 -7.90 -18.27
CA LEU A 60 -3.26 -7.58 -19.36
C LEU A 60 -3.14 -6.12 -19.86
N GLY A 61 -2.29 -5.31 -19.26
CA GLY A 61 -2.17 -3.88 -19.54
C GLY A 61 -3.36 -3.06 -19.07
N ARG A 62 -4.08 -3.52 -18.04
CA ARG A 62 -5.30 -2.89 -17.53
C ARG A 62 -5.05 -2.12 -16.25
N THR A 63 -5.98 -1.21 -15.93
CA THR A 63 -5.97 -0.34 -14.76
C THR A 63 -6.55 -1.06 -13.54
N VAL A 64 -5.83 -1.02 -12.43
CA VAL A 64 -6.29 -1.50 -11.12
C VAL A 64 -7.12 -0.43 -10.46
N VAL A 65 -8.30 -0.78 -9.95
CA VAL A 65 -9.13 0.11 -9.11
C VAL A 65 -9.25 -0.52 -7.72
N PRO A 66 -8.39 -0.14 -6.77
CA PRO A 66 -8.50 -0.61 -5.39
C PRO A 66 -9.75 -0.04 -4.73
N LEU A 67 -10.62 -0.90 -4.24
CA LEU A 67 -11.87 -0.52 -3.59
C LEU A 67 -11.70 -0.52 -2.07
N ASN A 68 -12.06 0.60 -1.45
CA ASN A 68 -12.01 0.75 0.00
C ASN A 68 -13.23 0.09 0.64
N TYR A 69 -13.02 -0.99 1.37
CA TYR A 69 -14.06 -1.76 2.05
C TYR A 69 -14.59 -1.12 3.35
N LEU A 70 -14.13 0.07 3.68
CA LEU A 70 -14.63 0.85 4.83
C LEU A 70 -15.66 1.92 4.41
N LEU A 71 -15.88 2.08 3.10
CA LEU A 71 -16.88 2.99 2.55
C LEU A 71 -18.29 2.45 2.76
N SER A 72 -19.27 3.35 2.73
CA SER A 72 -20.66 2.99 2.69
C SER A 72 -21.04 2.29 1.37
N PRO A 73 -22.12 1.50 1.33
CA PRO A 73 -22.58 0.87 0.09
C PRO A 73 -22.85 1.89 -1.02
N ASP A 74 -23.40 3.06 -0.71
CA ASP A 74 -23.69 4.12 -1.69
C ASP A 74 -22.44 4.72 -2.30
N GLU A 75 -21.40 4.96 -1.49
CA GLU A 75 -20.09 5.42 -1.96
C GLU A 75 -19.40 4.36 -2.83
N LEU A 76 -19.51 3.11 -2.44
CA LEU A 76 -18.95 2.00 -3.20
C LEU A 76 -19.67 1.83 -4.54
N GLU A 77 -21.00 1.95 -4.56
CA GLU A 77 -21.81 1.93 -5.78
C GLU A 77 -21.43 3.09 -6.72
N TYR A 78 -21.27 4.30 -6.16
CA TYR A 78 -20.78 5.44 -6.93
C TYR A 78 -19.43 5.14 -7.60
N ILE A 79 -18.46 4.62 -6.85
CA ILE A 79 -17.13 4.30 -7.39
C ILE A 79 -17.22 3.23 -8.48
N ILE A 80 -18.02 2.19 -8.29
CA ILE A 80 -18.21 1.12 -9.27
C ILE A 80 -18.76 1.68 -10.58
N LYS A 81 -19.73 2.58 -10.50
CA LYS A 81 -20.34 3.24 -11.66
C LYS A 81 -19.38 4.22 -12.34
N ASP A 82 -18.73 5.10 -11.56
CA ASP A 82 -17.82 6.13 -12.08
C ASP A 82 -16.57 5.51 -12.72
N ALA A 83 -16.03 4.46 -12.11
CA ALA A 83 -14.92 3.69 -12.68
C ALA A 83 -15.36 2.73 -13.79
N GLU A 84 -16.66 2.64 -14.11
CA GLU A 84 -17.24 1.72 -15.11
C GLU A 84 -16.80 0.26 -14.92
N LEU A 85 -16.79 -0.21 -13.67
CA LEU A 85 -16.39 -1.58 -13.36
C LEU A 85 -17.49 -2.56 -13.77
N ASP A 86 -17.10 -3.66 -14.43
CA ASP A 86 -17.94 -4.82 -14.71
C ASP A 86 -17.42 -6.08 -14.03
N VAL A 87 -16.19 -6.03 -13.50
CA VAL A 87 -15.55 -7.14 -12.78
C VAL A 87 -14.83 -6.62 -11.53
N VAL A 88 -15.00 -7.34 -10.42
CA VAL A 88 -14.28 -7.09 -9.18
C VAL A 88 -13.64 -8.38 -8.67
N ILE A 89 -12.35 -8.31 -8.36
CA ILE A 89 -11.61 -9.40 -7.71
C ILE A 89 -11.76 -9.25 -6.21
N THR A 90 -12.23 -10.29 -5.54
CA THR A 90 -12.44 -10.30 -4.08
C THR A 90 -12.11 -11.67 -3.45
N ALA A 91 -12.51 -11.86 -2.21
CA ALA A 91 -12.50 -13.12 -1.49
C ALA A 91 -13.86 -13.30 -0.80
N GLY A 92 -14.34 -14.53 -0.65
CA GLY A 92 -15.61 -14.83 0.00
C GLY A 92 -15.71 -14.21 1.40
N ALA A 93 -14.63 -14.28 2.18
CA ALA A 93 -14.57 -13.67 3.51
C ALA A 93 -14.80 -12.14 3.52
N MET A 94 -14.57 -11.45 2.40
CA MET A 94 -14.90 -10.02 2.27
C MET A 94 -16.41 -9.82 2.10
N LEU A 95 -17.03 -10.65 1.26
CA LEU A 95 -18.48 -10.60 1.04
C LEU A 95 -19.24 -11.03 2.30
N ASP A 96 -18.76 -12.06 2.99
CA ASP A 96 -19.33 -12.50 4.27
C ASP A 96 -19.30 -11.40 5.34
N ARG A 97 -18.26 -10.59 5.33
CA ARG A 97 -18.05 -9.54 6.35
C ARG A 97 -18.70 -8.21 6.02
N PHE A 98 -18.66 -7.78 4.76
CA PHE A 98 -19.05 -6.44 4.33
C PHE A 98 -20.30 -6.43 3.45
N GLY A 99 -20.84 -7.62 3.13
CA GLY A 99 -21.99 -7.79 2.23
C GLY A 99 -21.59 -7.92 0.76
N GLU A 100 -22.59 -8.19 -0.06
CA GLU A 100 -22.43 -8.26 -1.52
C GLU A 100 -22.05 -6.89 -2.09
N LEU A 101 -21.31 -6.91 -3.20
CA LEU A 101 -20.95 -5.68 -3.89
C LEU A 101 -22.18 -5.06 -4.56
N PRO A 102 -22.35 -3.74 -4.47
CA PRO A 102 -23.45 -3.06 -5.15
C PRO A 102 -23.23 -3.05 -6.65
N GLY A 103 -24.34 -2.91 -7.41
CA GLY A 103 -24.32 -2.86 -8.86
C GLY A 103 -24.25 -4.25 -9.53
N ASP A 104 -24.24 -4.24 -10.86
CA ASP A 104 -24.17 -5.45 -11.68
C ASP A 104 -22.70 -5.72 -12.08
N VAL A 105 -21.93 -6.27 -11.13
CA VAL A 105 -20.52 -6.60 -11.34
C VAL A 105 -20.29 -8.09 -11.20
N GLU A 106 -19.52 -8.67 -12.14
CA GLU A 106 -19.07 -10.05 -12.02
C GLU A 106 -17.99 -10.15 -10.94
N VAL A 107 -18.15 -11.10 -10.03
CA VAL A 107 -17.23 -11.32 -8.91
C VAL A 107 -16.28 -12.47 -9.20
N ILE A 108 -14.98 -12.19 -9.17
CA ILE A 108 -13.92 -13.21 -9.23
C ILE A 108 -13.38 -13.40 -7.81
N ARG A 109 -13.65 -14.56 -7.21
CA ARG A 109 -13.11 -14.91 -5.89
C ARG A 109 -11.71 -15.52 -6.03
N MET A 110 -10.76 -15.05 -5.23
CA MET A 110 -9.37 -15.53 -5.28
C MET A 110 -9.24 -17.02 -4.93
N GLU A 111 -10.06 -17.53 -4.04
CA GLU A 111 -10.10 -18.95 -3.65
C GLU A 111 -10.63 -19.88 -4.72
N ASP A 112 -11.45 -19.39 -5.67
CA ASP A 112 -12.01 -20.17 -6.78
C ASP A 112 -11.01 -20.32 -7.95
N LEU A 113 -9.92 -19.57 -7.90
CA LEU A 113 -8.88 -19.69 -8.92
C LEU A 113 -8.17 -21.04 -8.84
N PRO A 114 -7.87 -21.70 -9.98
CA PRO A 114 -7.30 -23.05 -10.01
C PRO A 114 -5.81 -23.07 -9.66
N MET A 115 -5.45 -22.59 -8.46
CA MET A 115 -4.07 -22.40 -8.00
C MET A 115 -3.20 -23.69 -8.00
N ARG A 116 -3.82 -24.86 -8.04
CA ARG A 116 -3.11 -26.16 -8.11
C ARG A 116 -2.77 -26.57 -9.54
N ARG A 117 -3.33 -25.89 -10.54
CA ARG A 117 -3.05 -26.16 -11.96
C ARG A 117 -1.91 -25.28 -12.46
N VAL A 118 -1.20 -25.75 -13.47
CA VAL A 118 -0.22 -24.91 -14.17
C VAL A 118 -0.97 -23.78 -14.88
N PRO A 119 -0.62 -22.52 -14.61
CA PRO A 119 -1.33 -21.40 -15.21
C PRO A 119 -1.00 -21.29 -16.71
N ARG A 120 -1.95 -20.74 -17.48
CA ARG A 120 -1.65 -20.27 -18.84
C ARG A 120 -0.70 -19.09 -18.76
N ILE A 121 0.52 -19.25 -19.26
CA ILE A 121 1.54 -18.22 -19.24
C ILE A 121 1.17 -17.09 -20.21
N ARG A 122 1.05 -15.88 -19.68
CA ARG A 122 0.88 -14.65 -20.43
C ARG A 122 2.13 -13.79 -20.33
N ARG A 123 2.49 -13.16 -21.41
CA ARG A 123 3.53 -12.12 -21.41
C ARG A 123 2.91 -10.82 -20.92
N LEU A 124 3.73 -10.00 -20.27
CA LEU A 124 3.33 -8.65 -19.87
C LEU A 124 2.91 -7.84 -21.11
N ALA A 125 1.74 -7.24 -21.06
CA ALA A 125 1.29 -6.34 -22.11
C ALA A 125 2.24 -5.13 -22.20
N ARG A 126 2.45 -4.67 -23.41
CA ARG A 126 3.18 -3.41 -23.65
C ARG A 126 2.19 -2.27 -23.48
N VAL A 127 2.46 -1.37 -22.54
CA VAL A 127 1.66 -0.18 -22.26
C VAL A 127 2.56 1.06 -22.30
N ALA A 128 1.99 2.21 -22.62
CA ALA A 128 2.68 3.46 -22.52
C ALA A 128 3.00 3.81 -21.05
N GLU A 129 4.07 4.54 -20.80
CA GLU A 129 4.40 5.02 -19.46
C GLU A 129 3.29 5.93 -18.90
N GLU A 130 2.59 6.65 -19.77
CA GLU A 130 1.48 7.54 -19.43
C GLU A 130 0.13 6.82 -19.28
N ALA A 131 0.06 5.52 -19.59
CA ALA A 131 -1.16 4.76 -19.35
C ALA A 131 -1.44 4.66 -17.85
N THR A 132 -2.71 4.81 -17.47
CA THR A 132 -3.15 4.70 -16.09
C THR A 132 -2.93 3.28 -15.58
N ALA A 133 -2.12 3.13 -14.54
CA ALA A 133 -1.86 1.84 -13.90
C ALA A 133 -2.81 1.58 -12.73
N VAL A 134 -3.16 2.64 -12.00
CA VAL A 134 -4.06 2.59 -10.84
C VAL A 134 -4.99 3.79 -10.86
N LEU A 135 -6.26 3.56 -10.57
CA LEU A 135 -7.26 4.60 -10.32
C LEU A 135 -7.68 4.50 -8.85
N LEU A 136 -7.25 5.47 -8.04
CA LEU A 136 -7.52 5.53 -6.61
C LEU A 136 -8.57 6.60 -6.30
N TYR A 137 -9.57 6.22 -5.49
CA TYR A 137 -10.60 7.16 -5.04
C TYR A 137 -10.24 7.75 -3.68
N THR A 138 -10.31 9.08 -3.59
CA THR A 138 -10.09 9.85 -2.36
C THR A 138 -11.38 10.55 -1.95
N SER A 139 -11.57 10.78 -0.64
CA SER A 139 -12.68 11.57 -0.13
C SER A 139 -12.56 13.01 -0.63
N GLY A 140 -13.39 13.39 -1.58
CA GLY A 140 -13.39 14.74 -2.13
C GLY A 140 -14.05 15.75 -1.18
N THR A 141 -13.58 16.99 -1.19
CA THR A 141 -14.21 18.12 -0.47
C THR A 141 -15.64 18.45 -0.99
N SER A 142 -16.03 17.90 -2.13
CA SER A 142 -17.32 18.14 -2.81
C SER A 142 -18.39 17.08 -2.52
N GLY A 143 -18.19 16.18 -1.56
CA GLY A 143 -19.17 15.19 -1.12
C GLY A 143 -19.04 13.80 -1.79
N TYR A 144 -18.59 13.71 -3.03
CA TYR A 144 -18.36 12.42 -3.71
C TYR A 144 -16.86 12.13 -3.86
N PRO A 145 -16.44 10.83 -3.77
CA PRO A 145 -15.06 10.44 -4.00
C PRO A 145 -14.57 10.85 -5.39
N LYS A 146 -13.32 11.31 -5.48
CA LYS A 146 -12.67 11.67 -6.74
C LYS A 146 -11.64 10.63 -7.13
N GLY A 147 -11.65 10.21 -8.39
CA GLY A 147 -10.71 9.25 -8.94
C GLY A 147 -9.38 9.90 -9.34
N VAL A 148 -8.30 9.54 -8.65
CA VAL A 148 -6.94 9.96 -8.96
C VAL A 148 -6.32 8.94 -9.90
N MET A 149 -5.96 9.36 -11.10
CA MET A 149 -5.33 8.52 -12.12
C MET A 149 -3.81 8.53 -11.95
N LEU A 150 -3.26 7.39 -11.54
CA LEU A 150 -1.82 7.20 -11.38
C LEU A 150 -1.27 6.39 -12.55
N THR A 151 -0.38 7.01 -13.34
CA THR A 151 0.22 6.36 -14.51
C THR A 151 1.36 5.41 -14.10
N ASN A 152 1.79 4.55 -15.03
CA ASN A 152 2.98 3.72 -14.84
C ASN A 152 4.21 4.58 -14.51
N ARG A 153 4.35 5.74 -15.16
CA ARG A 153 5.43 6.70 -14.89
C ARG A 153 5.34 7.25 -13.48
N ASN A 154 4.15 7.70 -13.03
CA ASN A 154 3.97 8.24 -11.68
C ASN A 154 4.44 7.26 -10.62
N LEU A 155 3.91 6.03 -10.64
CA LEU A 155 4.25 5.01 -9.65
C LEU A 155 5.73 4.63 -9.70
N SER A 156 6.29 4.39 -10.90
CA SER A 156 7.68 3.97 -11.05
C SER A 156 8.67 5.07 -10.67
N SER A 157 8.36 6.34 -10.98
CA SER A 157 9.20 7.48 -10.60
C SER A 157 9.24 7.67 -9.10
N ASN A 158 8.07 7.67 -8.44
CA ASN A 158 8.00 7.84 -6.99
C ASN A 158 8.73 6.72 -6.23
N ILE A 159 8.59 5.47 -6.67
CA ILE A 159 9.35 4.35 -6.08
C ILE A 159 10.85 4.54 -6.27
N LYS A 160 11.32 4.94 -7.46
CA LYS A 160 12.74 5.21 -7.72
C LYS A 160 13.27 6.37 -6.86
N GLN A 161 12.46 7.41 -6.68
CA GLN A 161 12.80 8.55 -5.82
C GLN A 161 12.93 8.13 -4.35
N CYS A 162 12.00 7.30 -3.84
CA CYS A 162 12.11 6.72 -2.50
C CYS A 162 13.39 5.88 -2.33
N ILE A 163 13.70 5.02 -3.32
CA ILE A 163 14.91 4.18 -3.30
C ILE A 163 16.18 5.04 -3.34
N ALA A 164 16.18 6.14 -4.08
CA ALA A 164 17.31 7.05 -4.15
C ALA A 164 17.50 7.90 -2.88
N HIS A 165 16.42 8.07 -2.10
CA HIS A 165 16.43 8.89 -0.88
C HIS A 165 16.90 8.10 0.36
N ALA A 166 16.54 6.82 0.44
CA ALA A 166 16.84 5.98 1.60
C ALA A 166 17.42 4.62 1.16
N ASP A 167 18.28 4.06 2.00
CA ASP A 167 19.01 2.80 1.74
C ASP A 167 18.10 1.57 1.86
N PHE A 168 17.14 1.45 0.94
CA PHE A 168 16.30 0.27 0.85
C PHE A 168 17.03 -0.90 0.19
N ASP A 169 16.95 -2.06 0.82
CA ASP A 169 17.65 -3.26 0.34
C ASP A 169 16.69 -4.49 0.34
N LYS A 170 17.05 -5.48 -0.49
CA LYS A 170 16.29 -6.73 -0.65
C LYS A 170 16.28 -7.63 0.58
N LYS A 171 17.12 -7.37 1.59
CA LYS A 171 17.14 -8.11 2.86
C LYS A 171 16.09 -7.59 3.83
N MET A 172 15.57 -6.39 3.60
CA MET A 172 14.56 -5.80 4.46
C MET A 172 13.30 -6.65 4.53
N LYS A 173 12.65 -6.58 5.68
CA LYS A 173 11.34 -7.18 5.95
C LYS A 173 10.40 -6.09 6.41
N PHE A 174 9.34 -5.87 5.68
CA PHE A 174 8.37 -4.82 5.94
C PHE A 174 7.18 -5.35 6.73
N VAL A 175 6.66 -4.56 7.66
CA VAL A 175 5.34 -4.79 8.25
C VAL A 175 4.29 -4.15 7.33
N GLY A 176 3.37 -4.95 6.83
CA GLY A 176 2.29 -4.52 5.96
C GLY A 176 0.95 -4.51 6.71
N VAL A 177 0.69 -3.45 7.46
CA VAL A 177 -0.57 -3.27 8.21
C VAL A 177 -1.45 -2.16 7.63
N LEU A 178 -0.84 -1.27 6.83
CA LEU A 178 -1.56 -0.21 6.16
C LEU A 178 -2.47 -0.79 5.07
N PRO A 179 -3.71 -0.27 4.91
CA PRO A 179 -4.61 -0.72 3.88
C PRO A 179 -4.01 -0.56 2.47
N GLN A 180 -3.99 -1.65 1.71
CA GLN A 180 -3.42 -1.66 0.35
C GLN A 180 -4.29 -0.94 -0.69
N PHE A 181 -5.52 -0.57 -0.34
CA PHE A 181 -6.39 0.27 -1.17
C PHE A 181 -6.10 1.77 -1.02
N HIS A 182 -5.26 2.19 -0.07
CA HIS A 182 -4.75 3.55 0.04
C HIS A 182 -3.38 3.68 -0.63
N SER A 183 -3.11 4.83 -1.24
CA SER A 183 -1.84 5.11 -1.92
C SER A 183 -0.62 4.87 -1.03
N PHE A 184 -0.68 5.25 0.25
CA PHE A 184 0.40 5.03 1.22
C PHE A 184 0.66 3.53 1.41
N GLY A 185 -0.35 2.75 1.81
CA GLY A 185 -0.20 1.29 2.00
C GLY A 185 0.20 0.57 0.72
N MET A 186 -0.42 0.91 -0.41
CA MET A 186 -0.09 0.32 -1.71
C MET A 186 1.37 0.57 -2.09
N THR A 187 1.85 1.80 -1.98
CA THR A 187 3.20 2.15 -2.43
C THR A 187 4.25 1.62 -1.46
N VAL A 188 4.18 1.94 -0.17
CA VAL A 188 5.28 1.65 0.75
C VAL A 188 5.28 0.22 1.29
N THR A 189 4.14 -0.48 1.29
CA THR A 189 4.07 -1.87 1.77
C THR A 189 3.87 -2.90 0.67
N THR A 190 3.67 -2.47 -0.59
CA THR A 190 3.50 -3.41 -1.71
C THR A 190 4.46 -3.10 -2.85
N LEU A 191 4.34 -1.95 -3.51
CA LEU A 191 5.11 -1.66 -4.72
C LEU A 191 6.61 -1.49 -4.44
N LEU A 192 6.98 -0.73 -3.41
CA LEU A 192 8.36 -0.50 -3.03
C LEU A 192 9.06 -1.81 -2.63
N PRO A 193 8.59 -2.60 -1.64
CA PRO A 193 9.25 -3.85 -1.27
C PRO A 193 9.30 -4.86 -2.43
N MET A 194 8.28 -4.94 -3.28
CA MET A 194 8.32 -5.81 -4.45
C MET A 194 9.37 -5.38 -5.47
N THR A 195 9.54 -4.08 -5.69
CA THR A 195 10.51 -3.53 -6.64
C THR A 195 11.94 -3.82 -6.19
N ILE A 196 12.25 -3.64 -4.91
CA ILE A 196 13.60 -3.93 -4.38
C ILE A 196 13.82 -5.44 -4.09
N GLY A 197 12.78 -6.25 -4.17
CA GLY A 197 12.85 -7.68 -3.85
C GLY A 197 12.91 -7.98 -2.36
N ALA A 198 12.40 -7.09 -1.51
CA ALA A 198 12.25 -7.28 -0.06
C ALA A 198 11.05 -8.16 0.28
N SER A 199 10.95 -8.58 1.55
CA SER A 199 9.82 -9.37 2.04
C SER A 199 8.82 -8.49 2.79
N VAL A 200 7.54 -8.89 2.79
CA VAL A 200 6.48 -8.21 3.55
C VAL A 200 5.73 -9.21 4.41
N ILE A 201 5.45 -8.81 5.64
CA ILE A 201 4.58 -9.54 6.55
C ILE A 201 3.29 -8.74 6.68
N TYR A 202 2.21 -9.22 6.02
CA TYR A 202 0.91 -8.57 6.05
C TYR A 202 0.06 -9.05 7.21
N THR A 203 -0.74 -8.13 7.73
CA THR A 203 -1.88 -8.44 8.57
C THR A 203 -3.08 -7.61 8.13
N ALA A 204 -4.23 -8.27 7.99
CA ALA A 204 -5.45 -7.64 7.47
C ALA A 204 -6.05 -6.60 8.43
N GLN A 205 -5.69 -6.67 9.72
CA GLN A 205 -6.20 -5.78 10.75
C GLN A 205 -5.09 -5.35 11.70
N PHE A 206 -5.11 -4.08 12.08
CA PHE A 206 -4.27 -3.61 13.17
C PHE A 206 -4.86 -4.08 14.51
N LYS A 207 -4.16 -4.98 15.19
CA LYS A 207 -4.39 -5.36 16.58
C LYS A 207 -3.06 -5.35 17.30
N VAL A 208 -2.96 -4.59 18.39
CA VAL A 208 -1.69 -4.42 19.14
C VAL A 208 -1.03 -5.78 19.47
N THR A 209 -1.81 -6.74 19.97
CA THR A 209 -1.30 -8.08 20.31
C THR A 209 -0.77 -8.84 19.10
N GLN A 210 -1.40 -8.67 17.93
CA GLN A 210 -0.98 -9.30 16.69
C GLN A 210 0.29 -8.65 16.14
N ILE A 211 0.39 -7.31 16.18
CA ILE A 211 1.61 -6.60 15.79
C ILE A 211 2.78 -6.99 16.69
N LEU A 212 2.63 -6.99 18.01
CA LEU A 212 3.70 -7.41 18.92
C LEU A 212 4.14 -8.87 18.65
N LYS A 213 3.18 -9.78 18.41
CA LYS A 213 3.50 -11.16 18.02
C LYS A 213 4.27 -11.21 16.70
N LEU A 214 3.87 -10.41 15.70
CA LEU A 214 4.52 -10.32 14.40
C LEU A 214 5.97 -9.81 14.56
N LEU A 215 6.18 -8.73 15.33
CA LEU A 215 7.51 -8.18 15.61
C LEU A 215 8.43 -9.23 16.24
N ARG A 216 7.95 -9.94 17.26
CA ARG A 216 8.69 -11.01 17.96
C ARG A 216 9.03 -12.19 17.04
N THR A 217 8.06 -12.63 16.23
CA THR A 217 8.19 -13.86 15.43
C THR A 217 9.02 -13.65 14.16
N HIS A 218 8.82 -12.53 13.47
CA HIS A 218 9.39 -12.31 12.15
C HIS A 218 10.59 -11.37 12.13
N GLN A 219 10.82 -10.63 13.23
CA GLN A 219 11.92 -9.67 13.34
C GLN A 219 11.99 -8.77 12.09
N PRO A 220 10.92 -7.99 11.77
CA PRO A 220 10.95 -7.09 10.64
C PRO A 220 11.95 -5.95 10.85
N THR A 221 12.39 -5.34 9.75
CA THR A 221 13.36 -4.24 9.77
C THR A 221 12.74 -2.89 9.42
N ALA A 222 11.55 -2.91 8.81
CA ALA A 222 10.84 -1.69 8.40
C ALA A 222 9.37 -1.74 8.85
N PHE A 223 8.91 -0.63 9.43
CA PHE A 223 7.53 -0.48 9.89
C PHE A 223 7.01 0.92 9.55
N MET A 224 6.05 0.96 8.63
CA MET A 224 5.31 2.16 8.26
C MET A 224 3.90 2.06 8.82
N ALA A 225 3.46 3.09 9.55
CA ALA A 225 2.15 3.14 10.17
C ALA A 225 1.64 4.58 10.32
N ILE A 226 0.41 4.74 10.77
CA ILE A 226 -0.15 6.05 11.12
C ILE A 226 0.07 6.35 12.62
N PRO A 227 0.04 7.62 13.04
CA PRO A 227 0.27 8.01 14.43
C PRO A 227 -0.61 7.29 15.45
N SER A 228 -1.87 7.05 15.12
CA SER A 228 -2.80 6.35 16.02
C SER A 228 -2.39 4.88 16.29
N MET A 229 -1.79 4.20 15.32
CA MET A 229 -1.24 2.85 15.48
C MET A 229 -0.02 2.85 16.41
N TYR A 230 0.89 3.82 16.24
CA TYR A 230 2.02 4.00 17.15
C TYR A 230 1.55 4.31 18.57
N ASN A 231 0.60 5.22 18.73
CA ASN A 231 0.03 5.52 20.04
C ASN A 231 -0.56 4.29 20.71
N ALA A 232 -1.29 3.45 19.99
CA ALA A 232 -1.85 2.22 20.53
C ALA A 232 -0.76 1.21 20.97
N LEU A 233 0.35 1.12 20.24
CA LEU A 233 1.52 0.33 20.63
C LEU A 233 2.23 0.93 21.85
N LEU A 234 2.34 2.26 21.92
CA LEU A 234 2.92 2.97 23.07
C LEU A 234 2.12 2.71 24.35
N GLN A 235 0.79 2.68 24.29
CA GLN A 235 -0.08 2.43 25.45
C GLN A 235 -0.12 0.94 25.85
N ALA A 236 0.45 0.04 25.08
CA ALA A 236 0.40 -1.39 25.34
C ALA A 236 1.31 -1.78 26.52
N LYS A 237 0.72 -2.22 27.63
CA LYS A 237 1.46 -2.61 28.86
C LYS A 237 2.50 -3.73 28.63
N LYS A 238 2.23 -4.63 27.66
CA LYS A 238 3.09 -5.79 27.34
C LYS A 238 4.15 -5.50 26.28
N ALA A 239 4.19 -4.29 25.73
CA ALA A 239 5.21 -3.90 24.77
C ALA A 239 6.51 -3.52 25.50
N THR A 240 7.63 -4.00 25.00
CA THR A 240 8.98 -3.75 25.54
C THR A 240 9.90 -3.22 24.44
N ALA A 241 11.07 -2.68 24.79
CA ALA A 241 12.04 -2.20 23.82
C ALA A 241 12.55 -3.32 22.89
N GLU A 242 12.66 -4.54 23.40
CA GLU A 242 13.09 -5.70 22.62
C GLU A 242 12.13 -6.04 21.46
N ASP A 243 10.84 -5.71 21.60
CA ASP A 243 9.86 -5.94 20.54
C ASP A 243 10.19 -5.13 19.28
N PHE A 244 10.82 -3.98 19.45
CA PHE A 244 11.16 -3.03 18.38
C PHE A 244 12.63 -3.08 17.97
N ALA A 245 13.47 -3.87 18.63
CA ALA A 245 14.93 -3.87 18.45
C ALA A 245 15.39 -4.24 17.02
N SER A 246 14.58 -5.00 16.27
CA SER A 246 14.90 -5.37 14.88
C SER A 246 14.56 -4.27 13.86
N LEU A 247 13.79 -3.25 14.27
CA LEU A 247 13.34 -2.19 13.39
C LEU A 247 14.43 -1.13 13.23
N HIS A 248 14.82 -0.86 11.98
CA HIS A 248 15.79 0.15 11.62
C HIS A 248 15.18 1.29 10.83
N PHE A 249 14.02 1.04 10.19
CA PHE A 249 13.33 2.01 9.36
C PHE A 249 11.87 2.11 9.81
N ILE A 250 11.55 3.19 10.54
CA ILE A 250 10.25 3.39 11.16
C ILE A 250 9.71 4.74 10.73
N VAL A 251 8.55 4.72 10.06
CA VAL A 251 7.97 5.93 9.46
C VAL A 251 6.51 6.08 9.84
N SER A 252 6.16 7.25 10.32
CA SER A 252 4.79 7.71 10.49
C SER A 252 4.38 8.58 9.31
N GLY A 253 3.17 8.38 8.79
CA GLY A 253 2.63 9.18 7.70
C GLY A 253 1.10 9.18 7.69
N GLY A 254 0.52 9.96 6.77
CA GLY A 254 -0.92 10.11 6.63
C GLY A 254 -1.54 11.18 7.55
N GLU A 255 -0.92 11.44 8.70
CA GLU A 255 -1.32 12.45 9.69
C GLU A 255 -0.07 13.01 10.37
N PRO A 256 -0.12 14.23 10.95
CA PRO A 256 0.98 14.76 11.76
C PRO A 256 1.27 13.85 12.96
N LEU A 257 2.55 13.59 13.23
CA LEU A 257 2.98 12.76 14.36
C LEU A 257 2.98 13.62 15.65
N PRO A 258 2.12 13.31 16.66
CA PRO A 258 2.11 14.04 17.92
C PRO A 258 3.44 13.88 18.68
N ASP A 259 3.97 14.97 19.27
CA ASP A 259 5.21 14.93 20.04
C ASP A 259 5.15 13.91 21.18
N ALA A 260 4.01 13.80 21.87
CA ALA A 260 3.83 12.82 22.94
C ALA A 260 4.01 11.36 22.47
N VAL A 261 3.66 11.04 21.22
CA VAL A 261 3.87 9.71 20.65
C VAL A 261 5.32 9.50 20.28
N TYR A 262 5.93 10.50 19.64
CA TYR A 262 7.34 10.46 19.28
C TYR A 262 8.24 10.30 20.50
N ASP A 263 8.10 11.22 21.48
CA ASP A 263 8.87 11.21 22.73
C ASP A 263 8.66 9.92 23.51
N GLY A 264 7.41 9.45 23.60
CA GLY A 264 7.06 8.20 24.26
C GLY A 264 7.73 6.98 23.62
N PHE A 265 7.83 6.91 22.29
CA PHE A 265 8.55 5.83 21.60
C PHE A 265 10.05 5.90 21.83
N ARG A 266 10.64 7.09 21.74
CA ARG A 266 12.05 7.32 22.03
C ARG A 266 12.39 6.91 23.46
N ASP A 267 11.62 7.39 24.44
CA ASP A 267 11.95 7.23 25.85
C ASP A 267 11.64 5.82 26.37
N ARG A 268 10.56 5.19 25.86
CA ARG A 268 10.16 3.86 26.32
C ARG A 268 10.83 2.72 25.55
N PHE A 269 11.03 2.88 24.24
CA PHE A 269 11.49 1.79 23.37
C PHE A 269 12.86 2.06 22.72
N ASN A 270 13.45 3.23 22.93
CA ASN A 270 14.68 3.70 22.28
C ASN A 270 14.55 3.69 20.74
N VAL A 271 13.40 4.08 20.23
CA VAL A 271 13.04 4.08 18.80
C VAL A 271 12.71 5.50 18.37
N ARG A 272 13.32 5.95 17.27
CA ARG A 272 12.96 7.21 16.60
C ARG A 272 12.00 6.91 15.45
N ILE A 273 10.92 7.67 15.38
CA ILE A 273 9.93 7.55 14.30
C ILE A 273 10.16 8.69 13.33
N CYS A 274 10.58 8.38 12.12
CA CYS A 274 10.67 9.36 11.04
C CYS A 274 9.28 9.75 10.53
N GLU A 275 9.16 10.91 9.91
CA GLU A 275 7.91 11.38 9.31
C GLU A 275 7.98 11.31 7.80
N GLY A 276 6.89 10.84 7.17
CA GLY A 276 6.70 10.86 5.73
C GLY A 276 5.45 11.66 5.37
N TYR A 277 5.52 12.42 4.32
CA TYR A 277 4.41 13.22 3.80
C TYR A 277 4.17 12.91 2.33
N GLY A 278 2.92 13.06 1.92
CA GLY A 278 2.50 12.89 0.55
C GLY A 278 1.00 12.90 0.39
N LEU A 279 0.56 12.94 -0.84
CA LEU A 279 -0.84 12.95 -1.26
C LEU A 279 -1.06 11.81 -2.26
N THR A 280 -2.28 11.35 -2.42
CA THR A 280 -2.59 10.34 -3.46
C THR A 280 -2.16 10.86 -4.83
N GLU A 281 -2.38 12.14 -5.11
CA GLU A 281 -2.04 12.83 -6.35
C GLU A 281 -0.54 12.93 -6.61
N THR A 282 0.30 12.73 -5.57
CA THR A 282 1.77 12.77 -5.69
C THR A 282 2.42 11.38 -5.75
N SER A 283 1.65 10.29 -5.73
CA SER A 283 2.03 8.89 -6.03
C SER A 283 2.74 8.05 -4.95
N PRO A 284 2.68 8.21 -3.62
CA PRO A 284 2.20 9.39 -2.93
C PRO A 284 3.32 10.26 -2.34
N VAL A 285 4.56 9.75 -2.15
CA VAL A 285 5.59 10.32 -1.27
C VAL A 285 6.20 11.58 -1.88
N THR A 286 6.17 12.67 -1.14
CA THR A 286 6.92 13.90 -1.48
C THR A 286 8.07 14.14 -0.54
N ASN A 287 7.89 13.85 0.77
CA ASN A 287 8.91 14.06 1.79
C ASN A 287 9.06 12.80 2.64
N LEU A 288 10.28 12.60 3.09
CA LEU A 288 10.62 11.55 4.04
C LEU A 288 11.80 12.02 4.88
N THR A 289 11.60 12.12 6.20
CA THR A 289 12.72 12.38 7.12
C THR A 289 13.58 11.12 7.26
N LEU A 290 14.88 11.31 7.32
CA LEU A 290 15.84 10.28 7.73
C LEU A 290 16.26 10.57 9.17
N ALA A 291 16.61 9.53 9.93
CA ALA A 291 16.92 9.65 11.35
C ALA A 291 18.06 10.64 11.65
N GLU A 292 18.99 10.81 10.71
CA GLU A 292 20.14 11.70 10.82
C GLU A 292 19.83 13.17 10.45
N GLU A 293 18.73 13.39 9.72
CA GLU A 293 18.28 14.70 9.24
C GLU A 293 17.00 15.18 9.93
N GLU A 294 16.62 14.54 11.01
CA GLU A 294 15.36 14.78 11.68
C GLU A 294 15.26 16.20 12.24
N ARG A 295 14.17 16.89 11.89
CA ARG A 295 13.76 18.16 12.48
C ARG A 295 12.30 18.06 12.89
N ARG A 296 12.07 18.00 14.19
CA ARG A 296 10.71 17.89 14.75
C ARG A 296 9.80 19.03 14.29
N GLY A 297 8.52 18.70 14.08
CA GLY A 297 7.51 19.65 13.58
C GLY A 297 7.62 19.92 12.08
N THR A 298 8.40 19.12 11.36
CA THR A 298 8.50 19.18 9.88
C THR A 298 8.44 17.79 9.28
N VAL A 299 8.02 17.69 8.02
CA VAL A 299 8.03 16.45 7.24
C VAL A 299 9.36 16.19 6.52
N GLY A 300 10.38 17.01 6.82
CA GLY A 300 11.70 16.92 6.21
C GLY A 300 11.77 17.56 4.83
N LYS A 301 12.84 17.21 4.11
CA LYS A 301 13.10 17.69 2.75
C LYS A 301 12.32 16.90 1.73
N PRO A 302 12.02 17.49 0.55
CA PRO A 302 11.53 16.73 -0.59
C PRO A 302 12.47 15.58 -0.97
N ILE A 303 11.90 14.45 -1.38
CA ILE A 303 12.70 13.35 -1.92
C ILE A 303 13.29 13.75 -3.29
N PRO A 304 14.37 13.10 -3.76
CA PRO A 304 15.06 13.48 -4.98
C PRO A 304 14.12 13.63 -6.19
N GLY A 305 14.21 14.78 -6.87
CA GLY A 305 13.41 15.09 -8.07
C GLY A 305 12.01 15.61 -7.79
N VAL A 306 11.67 15.88 -6.52
CA VAL A 306 10.46 16.61 -6.12
C VAL A 306 10.82 18.06 -5.86
N GLU A 307 10.07 18.99 -6.44
CA GLU A 307 10.15 20.42 -6.22
C GLU A 307 8.91 20.90 -5.48
N GLU A 308 9.12 21.63 -4.39
CA GLU A 308 8.04 22.18 -3.56
C GLU A 308 8.25 23.69 -3.41
N ILE A 309 7.15 24.42 -3.47
CA ILE A 309 7.12 25.85 -3.19
C ILE A 309 5.97 26.16 -2.22
N ILE A 310 6.19 27.12 -1.33
CA ILE A 310 5.13 27.67 -0.49
C ILE A 310 4.72 29.00 -1.13
N VAL A 311 3.42 29.18 -1.29
CA VAL A 311 2.82 30.36 -1.88
C VAL A 311 1.79 30.98 -0.94
N ASP A 312 1.55 32.29 -1.06
CA ASP A 312 0.44 32.97 -0.42
C ASP A 312 -0.90 32.69 -1.15
N GLU A 313 -1.98 33.28 -0.67
CA GLU A 313 -3.31 33.14 -1.28
C GLU A 313 -3.40 33.68 -2.71
N ASN A 314 -2.47 34.56 -3.10
CA ASN A 314 -2.38 35.15 -4.43
C ASN A 314 -1.44 34.37 -5.38
N GLY A 315 -0.82 33.29 -4.90
CA GLY A 315 0.13 32.49 -5.65
C GLY A 315 1.57 33.02 -5.66
N ASN A 316 1.89 34.03 -4.86
CA ASN A 316 3.25 34.55 -4.76
C ASN A 316 4.10 33.61 -3.90
N ARG A 317 5.32 33.30 -4.37
CA ARG A 317 6.25 32.46 -3.63
C ARG A 317 6.68 33.13 -2.34
N LEU A 318 6.54 32.42 -1.22
CA LEU A 318 7.01 32.85 0.10
C LEU A 318 8.45 32.36 0.34
N GLY A 319 9.23 33.17 1.04
CA GLY A 319 10.55 32.80 1.53
C GLY A 319 10.49 32.08 2.89
N PRO A 320 11.67 31.63 3.40
CA PRO A 320 11.75 31.06 4.74
C PRO A 320 11.28 32.07 5.80
N ASN A 321 10.46 31.59 6.76
CA ASN A 321 9.94 32.39 7.89
C ASN A 321 8.97 33.54 7.48
N MET A 322 8.34 33.43 6.35
CA MET A 322 7.27 34.37 5.93
C MET A 322 5.90 33.76 6.18
#